data_f217afeed88dca257e0435fe757cf831
#
_entry.id   f217afeed88dca257e0435fe757cf831
#
_cell.length_a   1.000
_cell.length_b   1.000
_cell.length_c   1.000
_cell.angle_alpha   90.00
_cell.angle_beta   90.00
_cell.angle_gamma   90.00
#
_symmetry.space_group_name_H-M   'P 1'
#
loop_
_entity.id
_entity.type
_entity.pdbx_description
1 polymer ?
#
loop_
_entity_poly.entity_id
_entity_poly.type
_entity_poly.pdbx_seq_one_letter_code
_entity_poly.pdbx_strand_id
1 'polypeptide(L)'
;IHVREEINELSGGKNSRKRQLSKKAYKYANEICSDLNYPIVSLLDSGFSWFWNTRYEGLHTKNIEKIREISKDNSLIYLPCHRSHIDYCALTYLLYENGLMVPQVAAGNNLNLPIIGGILRGGGAVFMRRSFMKNKLYSTVFFEHIRALMTRGNSIEFFPEGGRSRTGLSLPSRPGLLSLIIRSFASLKEQNVKVVPVYIGYEKILEGQSYLSELTGGKKKSESILDPFRVFADFQNYLGNAYLNFSEPIDLDIFLKEQVGDNYKISTPQEKPEWLKDATNKLGENVIRSINNSVAITSTSLFATALLTEPTQALSEDDLKSRIRFFLNLIESSSDYKDTWLTQDDPQEIILKTEKLGFIEPMMIASKKVYRPSLDQVATLSFYKNNISHIFILYSLICESVKFLEQASKEEILKIIEMIYPIFAKDFHLKKEYLDSHAINSAIEILVDKGLLKLDETAGVSSPKEHDLNHEEYIALSNLCEPSLKRFYIAMSVIWNKDKISKEDFKDECKKIAENQEAIEGWAYPEFSDRAKFDNFLYMMIDAKFFREDDEDYLYASKITKRAKKGYEQFFDEEFLRSIDEQLT
;
A
#
# COMPACT_ATOMS: atom_id res chain seq x y z
N ILE A 1 3.86 -13.23 -34.83
CA ILE A 1 3.52 -14.64 -35.11
C ILE A 1 2.23 -14.99 -34.37
N HIS A 2 2.16 -14.90 -33.06
CA HIS A 2 1.03 -15.35 -32.24
C HIS A 2 -0.29 -14.67 -32.54
N VAL A 3 -0.30 -13.35 -32.88
CA VAL A 3 -1.53 -12.67 -33.33
C VAL A 3 -2.09 -13.27 -34.61
N ARG A 4 -1.23 -13.74 -35.52
CA ARG A 4 -1.69 -14.42 -36.77
C ARG A 4 -2.24 -15.81 -36.47
N GLU A 5 -1.64 -16.53 -35.53
CA GLU A 5 -2.13 -17.84 -35.08
C GLU A 5 -3.49 -17.71 -34.41
N GLU A 6 -3.66 -16.76 -33.50
CA GLU A 6 -4.94 -16.45 -32.85
C GLU A 6 -6.03 -16.09 -33.88
N ILE A 7 -5.69 -15.27 -34.92
CA ILE A 7 -6.61 -14.94 -35.99
C ILE A 7 -6.99 -16.16 -36.81
N ASN A 8 -6.05 -17.08 -37.08
CA ASN A 8 -6.32 -18.31 -37.80
C ASN A 8 -7.29 -19.22 -37.02
N GLU A 9 -7.05 -19.39 -35.72
CA GLU A 9 -7.91 -20.17 -34.82
C GLU A 9 -9.32 -19.58 -34.76
N LEU A 10 -9.44 -18.29 -34.42
CA LEU A 10 -10.73 -17.60 -34.31
C LEU A 10 -11.52 -17.50 -35.62
N SER A 11 -10.84 -17.54 -36.78
CA SER A 11 -11.48 -17.47 -38.09
C SER A 11 -12.13 -18.79 -38.52
N GLY A 12 -11.69 -19.92 -37.93
CA GLY A 12 -12.12 -21.25 -38.34
C GLY A 12 -11.86 -21.52 -39.84
N GLY A 13 -10.75 -20.98 -40.38
CA GLY A 13 -10.36 -21.15 -41.78
C GLY A 13 -11.11 -20.26 -42.80
N LYS A 14 -12.07 -19.44 -42.39
CA LYS A 14 -12.85 -18.57 -43.29
C LYS A 14 -12.10 -17.30 -43.64
N ASN A 15 -11.76 -17.09 -44.91
CA ASN A 15 -10.97 -15.95 -45.39
C ASN A 15 -11.62 -14.58 -45.13
N SER A 16 -12.95 -14.46 -45.24
CA SER A 16 -13.65 -13.21 -44.94
C SER A 16 -13.52 -12.82 -43.47
N ARG A 17 -13.70 -13.80 -42.56
CA ARG A 17 -13.55 -13.63 -41.11
C ARG A 17 -12.11 -13.35 -40.70
N LYS A 18 -11.13 -13.99 -41.37
CA LYS A 18 -9.70 -13.70 -41.20
C LYS A 18 -9.35 -12.25 -41.50
N ARG A 19 -9.86 -11.70 -42.65
CA ARG A 19 -9.70 -10.28 -43.00
C ARG A 19 -10.32 -9.33 -41.97
N GLN A 20 -11.51 -9.64 -41.47
CA GLN A 20 -12.20 -8.86 -40.47
C GLN A 20 -11.42 -8.85 -39.14
N LEU A 21 -10.95 -10.02 -38.66
CA LEU A 21 -10.15 -10.15 -37.44
C LEU A 21 -8.79 -9.44 -37.57
N SER A 22 -8.14 -9.49 -38.74
CA SER A 22 -6.89 -8.77 -39.00
C SER A 22 -7.07 -7.24 -38.90
N LYS A 23 -8.15 -6.69 -39.50
CA LYS A 23 -8.49 -5.27 -39.31
C LYS A 23 -8.75 -4.91 -37.86
N LYS A 24 -9.41 -5.81 -37.12
CA LYS A 24 -9.71 -5.63 -35.69
C LYS A 24 -8.43 -5.68 -34.84
N ALA A 25 -7.50 -6.59 -35.14
CA ALA A 25 -6.21 -6.66 -34.45
C ALA A 25 -5.37 -5.39 -34.69
N TYR A 26 -5.36 -4.87 -35.92
CA TYR A 26 -4.70 -3.60 -36.25
C TYR A 26 -5.32 -2.42 -35.49
N LYS A 27 -6.67 -2.38 -35.39
CA LYS A 27 -7.37 -1.37 -34.58
C LYS A 27 -6.98 -1.46 -33.10
N TYR A 28 -6.87 -2.68 -32.57
CA TYR A 28 -6.43 -2.90 -31.20
C TYR A 28 -4.97 -2.47 -30.97
N ALA A 29 -4.07 -2.78 -31.92
CA ALA A 29 -2.70 -2.32 -31.83
C ALA A 29 -2.61 -0.78 -31.79
N ASN A 30 -3.35 -0.08 -32.65
CA ASN A 30 -3.41 1.38 -32.65
C ASN A 30 -4.09 1.97 -31.39
N GLU A 31 -4.99 1.21 -30.76
CA GLU A 31 -5.59 1.62 -29.47
C GLU A 31 -4.59 1.49 -28.34
N ILE A 32 -3.78 0.44 -28.33
CA ILE A 32 -2.86 0.08 -27.27
C ILE A 32 -1.54 0.87 -27.33
N CYS A 33 -0.89 0.90 -28.49
CA CYS A 33 0.47 1.40 -28.63
C CYS A 33 0.60 2.88 -28.28
N SER A 34 1.67 3.22 -27.60
CA SER A 34 2.13 4.59 -27.43
C SER A 34 2.74 5.12 -28.75
N ASP A 35 2.91 6.41 -28.82
CA ASP A 35 3.61 7.11 -29.90
C ASP A 35 4.62 8.09 -29.28
N LEU A 36 5.55 7.50 -28.50
CA LEU A 36 6.55 8.27 -27.73
C LEU A 36 7.30 9.23 -28.63
N ASN A 37 7.21 10.50 -28.33
CA ASN A 37 7.65 11.59 -29.18
C ASN A 37 8.43 12.63 -28.37
N TYR A 38 9.70 12.81 -28.69
CA TYR A 38 10.60 13.70 -27.93
C TYR A 38 10.12 15.16 -27.81
N PRO A 39 9.58 15.82 -28.83
CA PRO A 39 8.99 17.17 -28.69
C PRO A 39 7.86 17.22 -27.66
N ILE A 40 7.01 16.18 -27.59
CA ILE A 40 5.94 16.11 -26.58
C ILE A 40 6.53 15.86 -25.19
N VAL A 41 7.51 14.96 -25.08
CA VAL A 41 8.22 14.70 -23.79
C VAL A 41 8.85 15.99 -23.28
N SER A 42 9.58 16.74 -24.11
CA SER A 42 10.21 18.00 -23.73
C SER A 42 9.20 19.09 -23.33
N LEU A 43 8.03 19.13 -23.98
CA LEU A 43 6.95 20.04 -23.60
C LEU A 43 6.37 19.66 -22.23
N LEU A 44 6.13 18.37 -22.00
CA LEU A 44 5.64 17.84 -20.71
C LEU A 44 6.66 18.07 -19.60
N ASP A 45 7.93 17.84 -19.87
CA ASP A 45 9.03 18.10 -18.96
C ASP A 45 9.08 19.56 -18.51
N SER A 46 9.01 20.51 -19.43
CA SER A 46 8.96 21.94 -19.12
C SER A 46 7.76 22.30 -18.25
N GLY A 47 6.59 21.71 -18.54
CA GLY A 47 5.37 21.89 -17.76
C GLY A 47 5.48 21.29 -16.35
N PHE A 48 6.05 20.09 -16.24
CA PHE A 48 6.24 19.44 -14.95
C PHE A 48 7.33 20.11 -14.13
N SER A 49 8.43 20.54 -14.74
CA SER A 49 9.48 21.33 -14.08
C SER A 49 8.90 22.59 -13.46
N TRP A 50 8.09 23.36 -14.22
CA TRP A 50 7.39 24.52 -13.67
C TRP A 50 6.46 24.13 -12.50
N PHE A 51 5.68 23.03 -12.63
CA PHE A 51 4.78 22.58 -11.58
C PHE A 51 5.53 22.17 -10.31
N TRP A 52 6.56 21.35 -10.40
CA TRP A 52 7.34 20.88 -9.25
C TRP A 52 8.03 22.06 -8.54
N ASN A 53 8.66 22.96 -9.29
CA ASN A 53 9.36 24.11 -8.72
C ASN A 53 8.42 25.18 -8.13
N THR A 54 7.12 25.17 -8.51
CA THR A 54 6.15 26.17 -8.03
C THR A 54 5.31 25.65 -6.85
N ARG A 55 5.07 24.33 -6.81
CA ARG A 55 4.11 23.71 -5.87
C ARG A 55 4.77 22.95 -4.74
N TYR A 56 5.91 22.36 -5.02
CA TYR A 56 6.69 21.60 -4.06
C TYR A 56 7.97 22.34 -3.70
N GLU A 57 8.45 22.12 -2.48
CA GLU A 57 9.78 22.61 -2.05
C GLU A 57 10.89 21.80 -2.71
N GLY A 58 10.65 20.51 -2.92
CA GLY A 58 11.60 19.60 -3.56
C GLY A 58 10.99 18.27 -3.96
N LEU A 59 11.64 17.64 -4.92
CA LEU A 59 11.42 16.27 -5.32
C LEU A 59 12.65 15.46 -4.92
N HIS A 60 12.53 14.71 -3.82
CA HIS A 60 13.64 13.95 -3.25
C HIS A 60 13.62 12.53 -3.76
N THR A 61 14.81 11.97 -3.99
CA THR A 61 14.93 10.59 -4.45
C THR A 61 16.05 9.85 -3.74
N LYS A 62 15.89 8.53 -3.61
CA LYS A 62 16.91 7.62 -3.09
C LYS A 62 17.17 6.51 -4.10
N ASN A 63 18.43 6.11 -4.23
CA ASN A 63 18.91 5.01 -5.09
C ASN A 63 18.77 5.24 -6.61
N ILE A 64 18.52 6.45 -7.09
CA ILE A 64 18.40 6.73 -8.54
C ILE A 64 19.69 6.41 -9.30
N GLU A 65 20.87 6.62 -8.70
CA GLU A 65 22.16 6.30 -9.31
C GLU A 65 22.31 4.80 -9.60
N LYS A 66 21.85 3.96 -8.66
CA LYS A 66 21.82 2.51 -8.84
C LYS A 66 20.92 2.12 -10.02
N ILE A 67 19.76 2.76 -10.14
CA ILE A 67 18.83 2.54 -11.25
C ILE A 67 19.50 2.92 -12.57
N ARG A 68 20.23 4.04 -12.61
CA ARG A 68 20.98 4.49 -13.79
C ARG A 68 22.03 3.45 -14.23
N GLU A 69 22.77 2.88 -13.29
CA GLU A 69 23.75 1.84 -13.60
C GLU A 69 23.11 0.58 -14.19
N ILE A 70 22.08 0.05 -13.54
CA ILE A 70 21.45 -1.19 -14.01
C ILE A 70 20.66 -1.02 -15.31
N SER A 71 20.21 0.19 -15.63
CA SER A 71 19.45 0.48 -16.86
C SER A 71 20.28 0.30 -18.14
N LYS A 72 21.61 0.31 -18.04
CA LYS A 72 22.51 0.15 -19.20
C LYS A 72 22.38 -1.21 -19.87
N ASP A 73 22.15 -2.26 -19.08
CA ASP A 73 22.17 -3.65 -19.55
C ASP A 73 20.84 -4.39 -19.32
N ASN A 74 19.81 -3.70 -18.77
CA ASN A 74 18.55 -4.32 -18.40
C ASN A 74 17.34 -3.52 -18.90
N SER A 75 16.29 -4.22 -19.31
CA SER A 75 14.95 -3.65 -19.44
C SER A 75 14.33 -3.49 -18.05
N LEU A 76 13.90 -2.28 -17.70
CA LEU A 76 13.38 -1.99 -16.36
C LEU A 76 11.86 -1.92 -16.37
N ILE A 77 11.23 -2.57 -15.37
CA ILE A 77 9.80 -2.52 -15.13
C ILE A 77 9.58 -1.81 -13.81
N TYR A 78 9.17 -0.56 -13.88
CA TYR A 78 8.88 0.26 -12.70
C TYR A 78 7.50 -0.07 -12.15
N LEU A 79 7.45 -0.42 -10.88
CA LEU A 79 6.23 -0.74 -10.15
C LEU A 79 6.06 0.22 -8.97
N PRO A 80 5.53 1.43 -9.22
CA PRO A 80 5.30 2.40 -8.15
C PRO A 80 4.05 2.06 -7.33
N CYS A 81 4.03 2.44 -6.03
CA CYS A 81 2.77 2.56 -5.29
C CYS A 81 1.90 3.66 -5.88
N HIS A 82 0.59 3.62 -5.61
CA HIS A 82 -0.34 4.58 -6.18
C HIS A 82 -1.04 5.40 -5.08
N ARG A 83 -0.65 6.67 -4.95
CA ARG A 83 -1.14 7.61 -3.92
C ARG A 83 -1.92 8.77 -4.52
N SER A 84 -1.49 9.26 -5.70
CA SER A 84 -2.01 10.45 -6.35
C SER A 84 -2.11 10.28 -7.87
N HIS A 85 -2.95 11.08 -8.51
CA HIS A 85 -3.02 11.14 -9.99
C HIS A 85 -1.74 11.66 -10.63
N ILE A 86 -0.86 12.31 -9.89
CA ILE A 86 0.41 12.84 -10.42
C ILE A 86 1.58 11.84 -10.30
N ASP A 87 1.38 10.66 -9.72
CA ASP A 87 2.46 9.69 -9.48
C ASP A 87 3.22 9.33 -10.76
N TYR A 88 2.50 9.01 -11.84
CA TYR A 88 3.12 8.70 -13.13
C TYR A 88 3.85 9.90 -13.74
N CYS A 89 3.38 11.12 -13.49
CA CYS A 89 4.07 12.33 -13.92
C CYS A 89 5.36 12.55 -13.12
N ALA A 90 5.30 12.32 -11.80
CA ALA A 90 6.44 12.46 -10.91
C ALA A 90 7.56 11.48 -11.28
N LEU A 91 7.22 10.21 -11.47
CA LEU A 91 8.20 9.19 -11.82
C LEU A 91 8.78 9.42 -13.21
N THR A 92 7.94 9.65 -14.22
CA THR A 92 8.41 9.92 -15.60
C THR A 92 9.31 11.16 -15.65
N TYR A 93 8.93 12.26 -14.99
CA TYR A 93 9.73 13.47 -14.88
C TYR A 93 11.10 13.21 -14.24
N LEU A 94 11.10 12.55 -13.08
CA LEU A 94 12.35 12.23 -12.36
C LEU A 94 13.30 11.36 -13.21
N LEU A 95 12.76 10.34 -13.88
CA LEU A 95 13.56 9.47 -14.75
C LEU A 95 14.16 10.25 -15.93
N TYR A 96 13.37 11.12 -16.57
CA TYR A 96 13.84 11.93 -17.69
C TYR A 96 14.94 12.91 -17.27
N GLU A 97 14.76 13.65 -16.17
CA GLU A 97 15.75 14.59 -15.62
C GLU A 97 17.07 13.89 -15.23
N ASN A 98 17.00 12.61 -14.87
CA ASN A 98 18.17 11.80 -14.56
C ASN A 98 18.78 11.07 -15.77
N GLY A 99 18.38 11.41 -16.99
CA GLY A 99 18.91 10.82 -18.23
C GLY A 99 18.50 9.36 -18.43
N LEU A 100 17.44 8.90 -17.77
CA LEU A 100 16.89 7.57 -17.94
C LEU A 100 15.81 7.56 -19.03
N MET A 101 15.57 6.39 -19.61
CA MET A 101 14.53 6.22 -20.63
C MET A 101 13.14 6.50 -20.02
N VAL A 102 12.35 7.36 -20.70
CA VAL A 102 10.93 7.55 -20.39
C VAL A 102 10.20 6.21 -20.53
N PRO A 103 9.50 5.75 -19.48
CA PRO A 103 8.84 4.47 -19.52
C PRO A 103 7.58 4.47 -20.37
N GLN A 104 7.20 3.29 -20.84
CA GLN A 104 5.89 3.04 -21.44
C GLN A 104 4.88 2.82 -20.30
N VAL A 105 4.03 3.81 -20.05
CA VAL A 105 3.13 3.85 -18.88
C VAL A 105 1.80 3.19 -19.20
N ALA A 106 1.45 2.12 -18.49
CA ALA A 106 0.14 1.49 -18.64
C ALA A 106 -0.98 2.37 -18.07
N ALA A 107 -1.82 2.87 -18.93
CA ALA A 107 -2.92 3.80 -18.62
C ALA A 107 -4.29 3.21 -18.94
N GLY A 108 -5.31 3.58 -18.17
CA GLY A 108 -6.69 3.18 -18.46
C GLY A 108 -7.20 3.83 -19.75
N ASN A 109 -7.94 3.07 -20.58
CA ASN A 109 -8.50 3.58 -21.85
C ASN A 109 -9.49 4.74 -21.67
N ASN A 110 -9.99 4.99 -20.47
CA ASN A 110 -10.80 6.16 -20.14
C ASN A 110 -10.02 7.48 -20.28
N LEU A 111 -8.68 7.47 -20.25
CA LEU A 111 -7.82 8.63 -20.44
C LEU A 111 -7.54 8.90 -21.94
N ASN A 112 -7.94 8.00 -22.85
CA ASN A 112 -7.72 8.11 -24.29
C ASN A 112 -8.77 9.02 -24.96
N LEU A 113 -8.80 10.28 -24.55
CA LEU A 113 -9.70 11.30 -25.10
C LEU A 113 -9.10 12.03 -26.30
N PRO A 114 -9.94 12.64 -27.14
CA PRO A 114 -9.47 13.57 -28.16
C PRO A 114 -8.54 14.63 -27.54
N ILE A 115 -7.42 14.91 -28.18
CA ILE A 115 -6.33 15.83 -27.80
C ILE A 115 -5.49 15.28 -26.63
N ILE A 116 -6.08 15.07 -25.44
CA ILE A 116 -5.38 14.58 -24.23
C ILE A 116 -4.76 13.21 -24.49
N GLY A 117 -5.53 12.29 -25.08
CA GLY A 117 -5.02 10.96 -25.42
C GLY A 117 -3.82 11.02 -26.38
N GLY A 118 -3.79 11.98 -27.31
CA GLY A 118 -2.65 12.20 -28.19
C GLY A 118 -1.39 12.68 -27.44
N ILE A 119 -1.55 13.62 -26.53
CA ILE A 119 -0.45 14.12 -25.66
C ILE A 119 0.08 12.99 -24.77
N LEU A 120 -0.82 12.24 -24.11
CA LEU A 120 -0.42 11.12 -23.27
C LEU A 120 0.31 10.02 -24.06
N ARG A 121 -0.14 9.68 -25.29
CA ARG A 121 0.56 8.75 -26.19
C ARG A 121 1.95 9.23 -26.54
N GLY A 122 2.08 10.51 -26.85
CA GLY A 122 3.36 11.15 -27.15
C GLY A 122 4.29 11.19 -25.93
N GLY A 123 3.73 11.16 -24.72
CA GLY A 123 4.46 11.02 -23.47
C GLY A 123 4.72 9.57 -23.04
N GLY A 124 4.32 8.56 -23.83
CA GLY A 124 4.61 7.15 -23.53
C GLY A 124 3.41 6.34 -23.02
N ALA A 125 2.19 6.89 -22.97
CA ALA A 125 1.04 6.14 -22.47
C ALA A 125 0.63 4.98 -23.38
N VAL A 126 0.49 3.79 -22.79
CA VAL A 126 -0.03 2.56 -23.39
C VAL A 126 -1.42 2.32 -22.84
N PHE A 127 -2.44 2.46 -23.68
CA PHE A 127 -3.82 2.38 -23.22
C PHE A 127 -4.32 0.95 -23.13
N MET A 128 -4.96 0.64 -21.99
CA MET A 128 -5.52 -0.68 -21.75
C MET A 128 -6.98 -0.62 -21.30
N ARG A 129 -7.77 -1.58 -21.74
CA ARG A 129 -9.16 -1.74 -21.30
C ARG A 129 -9.22 -2.42 -19.93
N ARG A 130 -10.13 -2.00 -19.04
CA ARG A 130 -10.29 -2.58 -17.68
C ARG A 130 -10.59 -4.08 -17.67
N SER A 131 -11.29 -4.61 -18.67
CA SER A 131 -11.69 -6.02 -18.77
C SER A 131 -11.27 -6.66 -20.09
N PHE A 132 -10.01 -6.56 -20.45
CA PHE A 132 -9.50 -7.09 -21.72
C PHE A 132 -9.28 -8.61 -21.72
N MET A 133 -9.12 -9.26 -20.57
CA MET A 133 -8.79 -10.69 -20.47
C MET A 133 -9.86 -11.62 -21.08
N LYS A 134 -11.12 -11.17 -21.13
CA LYS A 134 -12.23 -11.93 -21.77
C LYS A 134 -12.17 -11.88 -23.30
N ASN A 135 -11.39 -10.98 -23.91
CA ASN A 135 -11.25 -10.85 -25.35
C ASN A 135 -9.91 -11.42 -25.81
N LYS A 136 -9.89 -12.67 -26.24
CA LYS A 136 -8.68 -13.39 -26.66
C LYS A 136 -7.81 -12.59 -27.65
N LEU A 137 -8.39 -12.06 -28.73
CA LEU A 137 -7.65 -11.31 -29.74
C LEU A 137 -7.00 -10.04 -29.16
N TYR A 138 -7.73 -9.28 -28.31
CA TYR A 138 -7.19 -8.10 -27.66
C TYR A 138 -6.04 -8.48 -26.70
N SER A 139 -6.25 -9.50 -25.89
CA SER A 139 -5.22 -10.00 -24.95
C SER A 139 -3.96 -10.45 -25.67
N THR A 140 -4.09 -11.13 -26.80
CA THR A 140 -2.93 -11.58 -27.60
C THR A 140 -2.19 -10.38 -28.22
N VAL A 141 -2.90 -9.36 -28.73
CA VAL A 141 -2.27 -8.13 -29.24
C VAL A 141 -1.54 -7.40 -28.11
N PHE A 142 -2.15 -7.27 -26.94
CA PHE A 142 -1.56 -6.59 -25.78
C PHE A 142 -0.32 -7.35 -25.27
N PHE A 143 -0.38 -8.67 -25.17
CA PHE A 143 0.74 -9.52 -24.79
C PHE A 143 1.94 -9.32 -25.75
N GLU A 144 1.70 -9.38 -27.06
CA GLU A 144 2.75 -9.19 -28.05
C GLU A 144 3.34 -7.76 -28.02
N HIS A 145 2.53 -6.78 -27.68
CA HIS A 145 3.03 -5.41 -27.48
C HIS A 145 4.00 -5.34 -26.31
N ILE A 146 3.62 -5.86 -25.12
CA ILE A 146 4.51 -5.91 -23.95
C ILE A 146 5.79 -6.70 -24.26
N ARG A 147 5.65 -7.84 -24.92
CA ARG A 147 6.80 -8.67 -25.33
C ARG A 147 7.75 -7.91 -26.26
N ALA A 148 7.20 -7.16 -27.22
CA ALA A 148 7.98 -6.32 -28.12
C ALA A 148 8.70 -5.18 -27.40
N LEU A 149 8.08 -4.57 -26.38
CA LEU A 149 8.73 -3.56 -25.54
C LEU A 149 9.93 -4.15 -24.80
N MET A 150 9.75 -5.29 -24.13
CA MET A 150 10.85 -6.00 -23.43
C MET A 150 11.98 -6.38 -24.38
N THR A 151 11.63 -6.95 -25.55
CA THR A 151 12.65 -7.34 -26.56
C THR A 151 13.49 -6.16 -27.06
N ARG A 152 12.92 -4.96 -27.06
CA ARG A 152 13.61 -3.74 -27.48
C ARG A 152 14.34 -3.03 -26.34
N GLY A 153 14.30 -3.57 -25.12
CA GLY A 153 14.90 -2.95 -23.94
C GLY A 153 14.14 -1.72 -23.43
N ASN A 154 12.87 -1.52 -23.86
CA ASN A 154 12.07 -0.41 -23.36
C ASN A 154 11.70 -0.60 -21.89
N SER A 155 11.73 0.49 -21.13
CA SER A 155 11.19 0.52 -19.78
C SER A 155 9.66 0.56 -19.80
N ILE A 156 9.03 -0.11 -18.83
CA ILE A 156 7.57 -0.19 -18.66
C ILE A 156 7.23 0.29 -17.25
N GLU A 157 6.12 1.00 -17.10
CA GLU A 157 5.59 1.45 -15.81
C GLU A 157 4.14 1.04 -15.66
N PHE A 158 3.80 0.47 -14.51
CA PHE A 158 2.41 0.28 -14.11
C PHE A 158 2.28 0.14 -12.59
N PHE A 159 1.08 0.45 -12.09
CA PHE A 159 0.78 0.38 -10.67
C PHE A 159 0.33 -1.03 -10.28
N PRO A 160 1.12 -1.75 -9.45
CA PRO A 160 0.78 -3.13 -9.06
C PRO A 160 -0.50 -3.22 -8.24
N GLU A 161 -0.86 -2.17 -7.52
CA GLU A 161 -2.07 -2.06 -6.70
C GLU A 161 -3.36 -1.98 -7.55
N GLY A 162 -3.25 -1.56 -8.81
CA GLY A 162 -4.39 -1.43 -9.73
C GLY A 162 -5.39 -0.33 -9.37
N GLY A 163 -5.12 0.46 -8.35
CA GLY A 163 -5.92 1.59 -7.89
C GLY A 163 -5.16 2.42 -6.86
N ARG A 164 -5.65 3.64 -6.57
CA ARG A 164 -5.03 4.51 -5.55
C ARG A 164 -5.43 4.08 -4.14
N SER A 165 -4.47 4.05 -3.23
CA SER A 165 -4.76 3.98 -1.81
C SER A 165 -5.41 5.29 -1.34
N ARG A 166 -6.54 5.18 -0.65
CA ARG A 166 -7.25 6.33 -0.05
C ARG A 166 -7.01 6.44 1.44
N THR A 167 -6.56 5.34 2.05
CA THR A 167 -6.30 5.27 3.49
C THR A 167 -4.83 5.48 3.86
N GLY A 168 -3.93 5.56 2.87
CA GLY A 168 -2.49 5.63 3.10
C GLY A 168 -1.80 4.26 3.27
N LEU A 169 -2.54 3.19 3.56
CA LEU A 169 -2.01 1.82 3.58
C LEU A 169 -1.80 1.31 2.15
N SER A 170 -0.75 0.54 1.93
CA SER A 170 -0.53 -0.11 0.64
C SER A 170 -1.62 -1.13 0.34
N LEU A 171 -2.08 -1.16 -0.91
CA LEU A 171 -3.07 -2.14 -1.36
C LEU A 171 -2.38 -3.43 -1.83
N PRO A 172 -3.06 -4.58 -1.73
CA PRO A 172 -2.52 -5.82 -2.28
C PRO A 172 -2.33 -5.73 -3.79
N SER A 173 -1.31 -6.41 -4.30
CA SER A 173 -1.02 -6.46 -5.73
C SER A 173 -2.15 -7.12 -6.52
N ARG A 174 -2.49 -6.55 -7.67
CA ARG A 174 -3.42 -7.13 -8.64
C ARG A 174 -2.67 -8.00 -9.66
N PRO A 175 -3.02 -9.28 -9.78
CA PRO A 175 -2.20 -10.22 -10.56
C PRO A 175 -2.28 -10.03 -12.08
N GLY A 176 -3.28 -9.34 -12.61
CA GLY A 176 -3.58 -9.32 -14.05
C GLY A 176 -2.41 -8.91 -14.95
N LEU A 177 -1.87 -7.69 -14.75
CA LEU A 177 -0.77 -7.17 -15.57
C LEU A 177 0.57 -7.80 -15.16
N LEU A 178 0.76 -8.07 -13.88
CA LEU A 178 1.96 -8.72 -13.38
C LEU A 178 2.13 -10.15 -13.95
N SER A 179 1.04 -10.93 -14.00
CA SER A 179 1.02 -12.24 -14.66
C SER A 179 1.36 -12.14 -16.15
N LEU A 180 0.90 -11.10 -16.82
CA LEU A 180 1.21 -10.87 -18.23
C LEU A 180 2.70 -10.54 -18.43
N ILE A 181 3.30 -9.76 -17.54
CA ILE A 181 4.74 -9.45 -17.52
C ILE A 181 5.56 -10.74 -17.35
N ILE A 182 5.24 -11.56 -16.35
CA ILE A 182 5.94 -12.84 -16.10
C ILE A 182 5.85 -13.77 -17.32
N ARG A 183 4.66 -13.90 -17.92
CA ARG A 183 4.47 -14.73 -19.11
C ARG A 183 5.24 -14.19 -20.32
N SER A 184 5.21 -12.86 -20.51
CA SER A 184 5.97 -12.23 -21.59
C SER A 184 7.45 -12.51 -21.43
N PHE A 185 8.02 -12.34 -20.24
CA PHE A 185 9.40 -12.65 -19.93
C PHE A 185 9.73 -14.15 -20.13
N ALA A 186 8.90 -15.04 -19.57
CA ALA A 186 9.09 -16.49 -19.69
C ALA A 186 9.07 -16.99 -21.15
N SER A 187 8.41 -16.25 -22.06
CA SER A 187 8.36 -16.57 -23.51
C SER A 187 9.56 -16.02 -24.30
N LEU A 188 10.45 -15.23 -23.70
CA LEU A 188 11.64 -14.70 -24.33
C LEU A 188 12.80 -15.68 -24.17
N LYS A 189 13.69 -15.75 -25.17
CA LYS A 189 14.85 -16.67 -25.13
C LYS A 189 15.91 -16.17 -24.15
N GLU A 190 16.33 -14.94 -24.33
CA GLU A 190 17.36 -14.29 -23.51
C GLU A 190 17.02 -12.82 -23.39
N GLN A 191 16.75 -12.36 -22.18
CA GLN A 191 16.52 -10.94 -21.88
C GLN A 191 16.84 -10.69 -20.40
N ASN A 192 17.54 -9.61 -20.13
CA ASN A 192 17.76 -9.11 -18.79
C ASN A 192 16.62 -8.17 -18.42
N VAL A 193 15.74 -8.60 -17.55
CA VAL A 193 14.59 -7.82 -17.09
C VAL A 193 14.61 -7.71 -15.58
N LYS A 194 14.55 -6.49 -15.07
CA LYS A 194 14.47 -6.23 -13.64
C LYS A 194 13.19 -5.48 -13.31
N VAL A 195 12.52 -5.93 -12.27
CA VAL A 195 11.39 -5.24 -11.65
C VAL A 195 11.93 -4.28 -10.61
N VAL A 196 11.53 -3.03 -10.68
CA VAL A 196 11.96 -1.96 -9.77
C VAL A 196 10.74 -1.46 -8.99
N PRO A 197 10.56 -1.89 -7.73
CA PRO A 197 9.55 -1.32 -6.88
C PRO A 197 9.90 0.13 -6.52
N VAL A 198 8.91 1.04 -6.55
CA VAL A 198 9.14 2.46 -6.29
C VAL A 198 8.14 2.97 -5.26
N TYR A 199 8.64 3.50 -4.15
CA TYR A 199 7.82 4.25 -3.23
C TYR A 199 7.62 5.67 -3.74
N ILE A 200 6.38 6.14 -3.74
CA ILE A 200 6.02 7.53 -4.00
C ILE A 200 5.25 8.06 -2.80
N GLY A 201 5.68 9.17 -2.24
CA GLY A 201 5.06 9.80 -1.09
C GLY A 201 5.10 11.32 -1.16
N TYR A 202 4.21 11.96 -0.42
CA TYR A 202 4.01 13.40 -0.40
C TYR A 202 3.81 13.89 1.03
N GLU A 203 4.29 15.09 1.36
CA GLU A 203 3.88 15.74 2.60
C GLU A 203 2.44 16.20 2.56
N LYS A 204 1.95 16.60 1.38
CA LYS A 204 0.53 16.86 1.13
C LYS A 204 0.13 16.37 -0.25
N ILE A 205 -0.86 15.46 -0.29
CA ILE A 205 -1.45 14.97 -1.55
C ILE A 205 -2.44 15.99 -2.11
N LEU A 206 -2.52 16.06 -3.42
CA LEU A 206 -3.43 16.98 -4.11
C LEU A 206 -4.90 16.65 -3.88
N GLU A 207 -5.23 15.37 -3.79
CA GLU A 207 -6.60 14.85 -3.71
C GLU A 207 -7.15 14.71 -2.29
N GLY A 208 -6.52 15.25 -1.26
CA GLY A 208 -6.89 15.03 0.14
C GLY A 208 -8.36 15.28 0.43
N GLN A 209 -8.93 16.38 -0.04
CA GLN A 209 -10.35 16.69 0.13
C GLN A 209 -11.29 15.73 -0.63
N SER A 210 -10.87 15.26 -1.80
CA SER A 210 -11.64 14.27 -2.58
C SER A 210 -11.65 12.92 -1.88
N TYR A 211 -10.52 12.49 -1.34
CA TYR A 211 -10.43 11.25 -0.56
C TYR A 211 -11.29 11.29 0.69
N LEU A 212 -11.25 12.39 1.42
CA LEU A 212 -12.10 12.61 2.58
C LEU A 212 -13.58 12.48 2.21
N SER A 213 -14.03 13.16 1.15
CA SER A 213 -15.42 13.09 0.68
C SER A 213 -15.85 11.67 0.30
N GLU A 214 -14.97 10.87 -0.33
CA GLU A 214 -15.28 9.48 -0.67
C GLU A 214 -15.34 8.57 0.56
N LEU A 215 -14.50 8.80 1.56
CA LEU A 215 -14.42 8.01 2.79
C LEU A 215 -15.60 8.31 3.75
N THR A 216 -16.09 9.55 3.77
CA THR A 216 -17.25 9.96 4.59
C THR A 216 -18.61 9.67 3.95
N GLY A 217 -18.68 8.80 2.96
CA GLY A 217 -19.94 8.35 2.34
C GLY A 217 -20.46 9.25 1.21
N GLY A 218 -19.69 10.22 0.78
CA GLY A 218 -19.99 10.99 -0.44
C GLY A 218 -20.07 10.07 -1.65
N LYS A 219 -21.06 10.27 -2.53
CA LYS A 219 -21.14 9.52 -3.79
C LYS A 219 -19.82 9.67 -4.53
N LYS A 220 -19.22 8.53 -4.88
CA LYS A 220 -18.07 8.46 -5.76
C LYS A 220 -18.36 9.29 -7.01
N LYS A 221 -17.90 10.54 -7.03
CA LYS A 221 -17.99 11.36 -8.25
C LYS A 221 -17.24 10.58 -9.32
N SER A 222 -17.88 10.36 -10.47
CA SER A 222 -17.16 9.79 -11.62
C SER A 222 -15.94 10.69 -11.82
N GLU A 223 -14.75 10.10 -11.62
CA GLU A 223 -13.48 10.81 -11.79
C GLU A 223 -13.55 11.56 -13.12
N SER A 224 -13.67 12.88 -13.06
CA SER A 224 -13.60 13.70 -14.26
C SER A 224 -12.19 13.59 -14.76
N ILE A 225 -12.04 13.25 -16.02
CA ILE A 225 -10.75 13.18 -16.74
C ILE A 225 -10.00 14.51 -16.68
N LEU A 226 -10.72 15.59 -16.34
CA LEU A 226 -10.18 16.93 -16.14
C LEU A 226 -9.73 17.18 -14.69
N ASP A 227 -10.00 16.28 -13.73
CA ASP A 227 -9.64 16.49 -12.34
C ASP A 227 -8.12 16.62 -12.12
N PRO A 228 -7.23 15.83 -12.78
CA PRO A 228 -5.80 16.09 -12.74
C PRO A 228 -5.42 17.48 -13.25
N PHE A 229 -6.08 17.95 -14.31
CA PHE A 229 -5.79 19.27 -14.89
C PHE A 229 -6.37 20.42 -14.07
N ARG A 230 -7.49 20.23 -13.37
CA ARG A 230 -8.05 21.22 -12.43
C ARG A 230 -7.14 21.41 -11.21
N VAL A 231 -6.54 20.32 -10.76
CA VAL A 231 -5.55 20.34 -9.70
C VAL A 231 -4.31 21.17 -10.08
N PHE A 232 -3.87 21.11 -11.35
CA PHE A 232 -2.83 21.99 -11.87
C PHE A 232 -3.26 23.48 -11.92
N ALA A 233 -4.56 23.77 -11.90
CA ALA A 233 -5.09 25.12 -11.97
C ALA A 233 -5.30 25.80 -10.60
N ASP A 234 -5.26 25.06 -9.49
CA ASP A 234 -5.39 25.63 -8.15
C ASP A 234 -4.05 26.18 -7.64
N PHE A 235 -3.84 27.47 -7.89
CA PHE A 235 -2.54 28.16 -7.75
C PHE A 235 -2.14 28.53 -6.32
N GLN A 236 -2.91 28.21 -5.27
CA GLN A 236 -2.70 28.78 -3.93
C GLN A 236 -2.12 27.82 -2.88
N ASN A 237 -2.03 26.51 -3.15
CA ASN A 237 -1.66 25.54 -2.14
C ASN A 237 -0.18 25.18 -2.15
N TYR A 238 0.49 25.40 -1.02
CA TYR A 238 1.78 24.86 -0.68
C TYR A 238 1.65 23.37 -0.34
N LEU A 239 2.50 22.51 -0.93
CA LEU A 239 2.38 21.05 -0.86
C LEU A 239 3.55 20.37 -0.12
N GLY A 240 4.57 21.14 0.31
CA GLY A 240 5.76 20.58 0.95
C GLY A 240 6.64 19.78 -0.02
N ASN A 241 7.20 18.69 0.43
CA ASN A 241 8.10 17.85 -0.37
C ASN A 241 7.38 16.62 -0.97
N ALA A 242 7.92 16.12 -2.07
CA ALA A 242 7.58 14.83 -2.66
C ALA A 242 8.81 13.91 -2.68
N TYR A 243 8.57 12.61 -2.57
CA TYR A 243 9.61 11.60 -2.39
C TYR A 243 9.41 10.43 -3.34
N LEU A 244 10.46 10.06 -4.08
CA LEU A 244 10.49 8.87 -4.94
C LEU A 244 11.71 8.02 -4.60
N ASN A 245 11.48 6.93 -3.89
CA ASN A 245 12.54 6.03 -3.46
C ASN A 245 12.51 4.72 -4.23
N PHE A 246 13.61 4.36 -4.86
CA PHE A 246 13.75 3.12 -5.60
C PHE A 246 14.24 2.02 -4.65
N SER A 247 13.47 0.93 -4.60
CA SER A 247 13.86 -0.27 -3.84
C SER A 247 14.92 -1.07 -4.60
N GLU A 248 15.46 -2.08 -3.92
CA GLU A 248 16.34 -3.06 -4.55
C GLU A 248 15.64 -3.75 -5.73
N PRO A 249 16.21 -3.71 -6.94
CA PRO A 249 15.61 -4.33 -8.11
C PRO A 249 15.53 -5.85 -8.00
N ILE A 250 14.41 -6.42 -8.42
CA ILE A 250 14.17 -7.86 -8.46
C ILE A 250 14.51 -8.37 -9.87
N ASP A 251 15.50 -9.23 -9.97
CA ASP A 251 15.85 -9.91 -11.21
C ASP A 251 14.83 -11.01 -11.52
N LEU A 252 14.11 -10.88 -12.65
CA LEU A 252 13.04 -11.83 -12.98
C LEU A 252 13.54 -13.24 -13.31
N ASP A 253 14.76 -13.39 -13.85
CA ASP A 253 15.34 -14.71 -14.13
C ASP A 253 15.65 -15.43 -12.82
N ILE A 254 16.37 -14.75 -11.92
CA ILE A 254 16.72 -15.28 -10.60
C ILE A 254 15.45 -15.61 -9.82
N PHE A 255 14.50 -14.68 -9.76
CA PHE A 255 13.23 -14.87 -9.04
C PHE A 255 12.48 -16.11 -9.55
N LEU A 256 12.32 -16.27 -10.87
CA LEU A 256 11.60 -17.42 -11.42
C LEU A 256 12.36 -18.74 -11.23
N LYS A 257 13.67 -18.74 -11.31
CA LYS A 257 14.48 -19.93 -10.99
C LYS A 257 14.31 -20.36 -9.54
N GLU A 258 14.28 -19.42 -8.61
CA GLU A 258 14.05 -19.70 -7.18
C GLU A 258 12.64 -20.25 -6.90
N GLN A 259 11.62 -19.72 -7.59
CA GLN A 259 10.22 -20.10 -7.34
C GLN A 259 9.78 -21.36 -8.08
N VAL A 260 10.32 -21.62 -9.26
CA VAL A 260 9.84 -22.63 -10.22
C VAL A 260 10.93 -23.62 -10.63
N GLY A 261 12.20 -23.23 -10.53
CA GLY A 261 13.34 -23.92 -11.10
C GLY A 261 13.65 -23.50 -12.54
N ASP A 262 14.61 -24.16 -13.19
CA ASP A 262 15.09 -23.80 -14.52
C ASP A 262 14.05 -23.95 -15.64
N ASN A 263 12.98 -24.71 -15.42
CA ASN A 263 11.97 -25.04 -16.42
C ASN A 263 10.80 -24.03 -16.47
N TYR A 264 10.98 -22.78 -16.05
CA TYR A 264 9.94 -21.76 -16.08
C TYR A 264 9.61 -21.23 -17.50
N LYS A 265 10.44 -21.53 -18.51
CA LYS A 265 10.22 -21.05 -19.89
C LYS A 265 8.95 -21.63 -20.50
N ILE A 266 8.24 -20.79 -21.26
CA ILE A 266 7.03 -21.17 -22.00
C ILE A 266 7.22 -20.96 -23.49
N SER A 267 6.53 -21.75 -24.31
CA SER A 267 6.67 -21.71 -25.78
C SER A 267 5.72 -20.70 -26.41
N THR A 268 4.53 -20.54 -25.84
CA THR A 268 3.47 -19.70 -26.39
C THR A 268 2.84 -18.78 -25.34
N PRO A 269 2.35 -17.61 -25.75
CA PRO A 269 1.65 -16.67 -24.86
C PRO A 269 0.35 -17.21 -24.24
N GLN A 270 -0.25 -18.21 -24.86
CA GLN A 270 -1.49 -18.82 -24.41
C GLN A 270 -1.28 -19.79 -23.25
N GLU A 271 -0.06 -20.29 -23.08
CA GLU A 271 0.29 -21.15 -21.96
C GLU A 271 0.05 -20.47 -20.62
N LYS A 272 -0.64 -21.18 -19.72
CA LYS A 272 -0.85 -20.79 -18.33
C LYS A 272 -0.38 -21.95 -17.46
N PRO A 273 0.93 -22.09 -17.26
CA PRO A 273 1.47 -23.16 -16.43
C PRO A 273 0.94 -23.04 -14.98
N GLU A 274 0.85 -24.15 -14.27
CA GLU A 274 0.33 -24.21 -12.90
C GLU A 274 1.08 -23.26 -11.95
N TRP A 275 2.37 -23.15 -12.11
CA TRP A 275 3.22 -22.28 -11.27
C TRP A 275 2.94 -20.76 -11.44
N LEU A 276 2.29 -20.36 -12.54
CA LEU A 276 2.16 -18.94 -12.89
C LEU A 276 1.40 -18.13 -11.84
N LYS A 277 0.34 -18.72 -11.28
CA LYS A 277 -0.48 -18.04 -10.25
C LYS A 277 0.34 -17.75 -9.01
N ASP A 278 1.04 -18.75 -8.50
CA ASP A 278 1.81 -18.65 -7.25
C ASP A 278 3.03 -17.73 -7.42
N ALA A 279 3.77 -17.86 -8.52
CA ALA A 279 4.88 -16.96 -8.84
C ALA A 279 4.40 -15.50 -9.01
N THR A 280 3.22 -15.28 -9.62
CA THR A 280 2.65 -13.92 -9.76
C THR A 280 2.29 -13.32 -8.41
N ASN A 281 1.63 -14.08 -7.55
CA ASN A 281 1.25 -13.63 -6.21
C ASN A 281 2.50 -13.31 -5.38
N LYS A 282 3.49 -14.20 -5.40
CA LYS A 282 4.75 -14.02 -4.66
C LYS A 282 5.55 -12.81 -5.13
N LEU A 283 5.64 -12.59 -6.45
CA LEU A 283 6.26 -11.38 -6.98
C LEU A 283 5.51 -10.13 -6.56
N GLY A 284 4.17 -10.16 -6.61
CA GLY A 284 3.32 -9.05 -6.17
C GLY A 284 3.53 -8.71 -4.69
N GLU A 285 3.55 -9.71 -3.82
CA GLU A 285 3.84 -9.52 -2.39
C GLU A 285 5.24 -8.93 -2.17
N ASN A 286 6.27 -9.47 -2.84
CA ASN A 286 7.64 -8.96 -2.72
C ASN A 286 7.73 -7.50 -3.17
N VAL A 287 7.04 -7.12 -4.25
CA VAL A 287 6.99 -5.74 -4.76
C VAL A 287 6.35 -4.80 -3.72
N ILE A 288 5.18 -5.14 -3.17
CA ILE A 288 4.50 -4.27 -2.19
C ILE A 288 5.32 -4.16 -0.90
N ARG A 289 5.90 -5.25 -0.41
CA ARG A 289 6.82 -5.23 0.74
C ARG A 289 8.04 -4.34 0.50
N SER A 290 8.64 -4.44 -0.69
CA SER A 290 9.79 -3.60 -1.08
C SER A 290 9.44 -2.13 -1.15
N ILE A 291 8.24 -1.78 -1.65
CA ILE A 291 7.71 -0.41 -1.63
C ILE A 291 7.61 0.10 -0.20
N ASN A 292 6.99 -0.66 0.71
CA ASN A 292 6.87 -0.26 2.12
C ASN A 292 8.24 -0.08 2.80
N ASN A 293 9.21 -0.98 2.52
CA ASN A 293 10.56 -0.87 3.06
C ASN A 293 11.35 0.35 2.56
N SER A 294 10.90 0.96 1.46
CA SER A 294 11.51 2.16 0.87
C SER A 294 10.73 3.44 1.19
N VAL A 295 9.85 3.39 2.19
CA VAL A 295 9.01 4.53 2.60
C VAL A 295 9.85 5.77 2.90
N ALA A 296 9.29 6.96 2.64
CA ALA A 296 9.81 8.21 3.17
C ALA A 296 9.06 8.57 4.47
N ILE A 297 9.80 8.69 5.55
CA ILE A 297 9.29 9.10 6.85
C ILE A 297 9.31 10.62 6.87
N THR A 298 8.16 11.22 6.57
CA THR A 298 8.00 12.67 6.39
C THR A 298 7.59 13.37 7.67
N SER A 299 7.75 14.68 7.72
CA SER A 299 7.32 15.51 8.85
C SER A 299 5.82 15.37 9.10
N THR A 300 5.00 15.36 8.05
CA THR A 300 3.55 15.16 8.16
C THR A 300 3.19 13.77 8.71
N SER A 301 3.88 12.71 8.29
CA SER A 301 3.60 11.36 8.78
C SER A 301 3.98 11.17 10.25
N LEU A 302 5.08 11.76 10.70
CA LEU A 302 5.48 11.75 12.12
C LEU A 302 4.53 12.56 12.98
N PHE A 303 4.16 13.77 12.56
CA PHE A 303 3.17 14.59 13.24
C PHE A 303 1.84 13.84 13.41
N ALA A 304 1.33 13.27 12.31
CA ALA A 304 0.08 12.52 12.32
C ALA A 304 0.14 11.30 13.25
N THR A 305 1.26 10.57 13.26
CA THR A 305 1.47 9.43 14.15
C THR A 305 1.49 9.87 15.60
N ALA A 306 2.25 10.91 15.94
CA ALA A 306 2.36 11.42 17.30
C ALA A 306 1.01 11.91 17.86
N LEU A 307 0.23 12.62 17.04
CA LEU A 307 -1.04 13.18 17.48
C LEU A 307 -2.15 12.11 17.56
N LEU A 308 -2.26 11.24 16.55
CA LEU A 308 -3.38 10.29 16.47
C LEU A 308 -3.19 9.00 17.28
N THR A 309 -2.03 8.78 17.88
CA THR A 309 -1.82 7.71 18.86
C THR A 309 -2.17 8.12 20.28
N GLU A 310 -2.45 9.39 20.52
CA GLU A 310 -2.95 9.90 21.78
C GLU A 310 -4.46 9.56 21.91
N PRO A 311 -4.91 8.90 23.01
CA PRO A 311 -6.31 8.50 23.17
C PRO A 311 -7.29 9.69 23.09
N THR A 312 -6.93 10.82 23.65
CA THR A 312 -7.75 12.04 23.64
C THR A 312 -7.65 12.81 22.32
N GLN A 313 -6.73 12.42 21.46
CA GLN A 313 -6.37 13.12 20.22
C GLN A 313 -6.11 14.63 20.43
N ALA A 314 -5.61 15.00 21.61
CA ALA A 314 -5.31 16.37 21.97
C ALA A 314 -3.99 16.44 22.74
N LEU A 315 -3.00 17.16 22.22
CA LEU A 315 -1.68 17.32 22.83
C LEU A 315 -1.31 18.80 22.92
N SER A 316 -0.67 19.18 24.02
CA SER A 316 0.04 20.47 24.06
C SER A 316 1.23 20.46 23.08
N GLU A 317 1.72 21.65 22.70
CA GLU A 317 2.89 21.74 21.81
C GLU A 317 4.11 21.01 22.37
N ASP A 318 4.34 21.08 23.69
CA ASP A 318 5.47 20.46 24.35
C ASP A 318 5.34 18.93 24.39
N ASP A 319 4.15 18.41 24.71
CA ASP A 319 3.87 16.97 24.70
C ASP A 319 3.96 16.40 23.26
N LEU A 320 3.46 17.14 22.28
CA LEU A 320 3.57 16.76 20.88
C LEU A 320 5.02 16.70 20.40
N LYS A 321 5.87 17.66 20.80
CA LYS A 321 7.33 17.62 20.54
C LYS A 321 7.98 16.39 21.17
N SER A 322 7.63 16.08 22.41
CA SER A 322 8.16 14.92 23.11
C SER A 322 7.74 13.63 22.40
N ARG A 323 6.49 13.51 21.99
CA ARG A 323 5.96 12.37 21.27
C ARG A 323 6.60 12.19 19.88
N ILE A 324 6.80 13.28 19.13
CA ILE A 324 7.52 13.24 17.84
C ILE A 324 8.96 12.77 18.04
N ARG A 325 9.66 13.30 19.05
CA ARG A 325 11.03 12.88 19.38
C ARG A 325 11.11 11.41 19.78
N PHE A 326 10.11 10.93 20.51
CA PHE A 326 10.00 9.52 20.87
C PHE A 326 9.94 8.62 19.62
N PHE A 327 9.02 8.90 18.66
CA PHE A 327 8.92 8.10 17.44
C PHE A 327 10.18 8.18 16.58
N LEU A 328 10.82 9.34 16.46
CA LEU A 328 12.11 9.48 15.78
C LEU A 328 13.18 8.57 16.41
N ASN A 329 13.35 8.61 17.73
CA ASN A 329 14.31 7.78 18.45
C ASN A 329 14.03 6.29 18.32
N LEU A 330 12.77 5.89 18.21
CA LEU A 330 12.39 4.49 18.01
C LEU A 330 12.76 4.01 16.60
N ILE A 331 12.52 4.84 15.57
CA ILE A 331 12.93 4.55 14.19
C ILE A 331 14.44 4.39 14.08
N GLU A 332 15.20 5.31 14.64
CA GLU A 332 16.67 5.27 14.62
C GLU A 332 17.26 4.03 15.31
N SER A 333 16.55 3.49 16.30
CA SER A 333 16.96 2.28 17.01
C SER A 333 16.67 1.00 16.21
N SER A 334 15.83 1.06 15.18
CA SER A 334 15.49 -0.08 14.34
C SER A 334 16.52 -0.29 13.25
N SER A 335 17.12 -1.49 13.18
CA SER A 335 18.03 -1.86 12.09
C SER A 335 17.33 -2.01 10.74
N ASP A 336 16.02 -2.26 10.76
CA ASP A 336 15.26 -2.61 9.56
C ASP A 336 15.00 -1.44 8.62
N TYR A 337 15.04 -0.20 9.14
CA TYR A 337 14.70 1.02 8.39
C TYR A 337 15.87 1.99 8.21
N LYS A 338 17.13 1.54 8.41
CA LYS A 338 18.35 2.37 8.24
C LYS A 338 18.47 3.02 6.87
N ASP A 339 17.95 2.35 5.84
CA ASP A 339 18.03 2.79 4.45
C ASP A 339 16.79 3.57 3.98
N THR A 340 15.81 3.80 4.85
CA THR A 340 14.64 4.64 4.52
C THR A 340 15.04 6.12 4.49
N TRP A 341 14.25 6.91 3.79
CA TRP A 341 14.39 8.36 3.88
C TRP A 341 13.73 8.84 5.18
N LEU A 342 14.47 9.55 6.01
CA LEU A 342 13.98 10.13 7.25
C LEU A 342 14.10 11.65 7.18
N THR A 343 13.05 12.38 7.57
CA THR A 343 13.10 13.84 7.66
C THR A 343 14.24 14.29 8.56
N GLN A 344 14.86 15.40 8.20
CA GLN A 344 15.91 16.05 9.00
C GLN A 344 15.34 17.18 9.88
N ASP A 345 14.03 17.45 9.76
CA ASP A 345 13.35 18.48 10.54
C ASP A 345 13.34 18.09 12.03
N ASP A 346 13.61 19.03 12.92
CA ASP A 346 13.43 18.82 14.35
C ASP A 346 11.92 18.81 14.73
N PRO A 347 11.54 18.38 15.95
CA PRO A 347 10.13 18.32 16.34
C PRO A 347 9.39 19.67 16.24
N GLN A 348 10.05 20.80 16.47
CA GLN A 348 9.44 22.13 16.31
C GLN A 348 9.21 22.44 14.83
N GLU A 349 10.19 22.17 13.98
CA GLU A 349 10.10 22.36 12.53
C GLU A 349 9.01 21.46 11.92
N ILE A 350 8.88 20.21 12.38
CA ILE A 350 7.82 19.27 11.97
C ILE A 350 6.45 19.87 12.25
N ILE A 351 6.23 20.43 13.45
CA ILE A 351 4.96 21.06 13.83
C ILE A 351 4.67 22.27 12.94
N LEU A 352 5.63 23.19 12.82
CA LEU A 352 5.48 24.42 12.01
C LEU A 352 5.20 24.11 10.54
N LYS A 353 5.85 23.09 10.00
CA LYS A 353 5.65 22.64 8.63
C LYS A 353 4.24 22.08 8.42
N THR A 354 3.73 21.32 9.38
CA THR A 354 2.37 20.75 9.32
C THR A 354 1.30 21.85 9.45
N GLU A 355 1.53 22.89 10.29
CA GLU A 355 0.69 24.09 10.32
C GLU A 355 0.73 24.83 8.97
N LYS A 356 1.91 25.06 8.39
CA LYS A 356 2.09 25.72 7.08
C LYS A 356 1.39 24.97 5.94
N LEU A 357 1.36 23.62 6.01
CA LEU A 357 0.62 22.80 5.07
C LEU A 357 -0.91 22.88 5.25
N GLY A 358 -1.38 23.50 6.33
CA GLY A 358 -2.79 23.72 6.61
C GLY A 358 -3.55 22.46 7.02
N PHE A 359 -2.87 21.51 7.68
CA PHE A 359 -3.53 20.31 8.20
C PHE A 359 -4.24 20.56 9.52
N ILE A 360 -3.69 21.46 10.35
CA ILE A 360 -4.22 21.74 11.67
C ILE A 360 -3.79 23.15 12.10
N GLU A 361 -4.65 23.81 12.88
CA GLU A 361 -4.33 25.05 13.56
C GLU A 361 -4.41 24.82 15.08
N PRO A 362 -3.42 25.34 15.85
CA PRO A 362 -3.43 25.20 17.30
C PRO A 362 -4.55 26.04 17.93
N MET A 363 -5.15 25.51 18.99
CA MET A 363 -6.03 26.26 19.87
C MET A 363 -5.24 26.81 21.07
N MET A 364 -5.60 27.99 21.53
CA MET A 364 -5.01 28.56 22.77
C MET A 364 -5.87 28.17 23.98
N ILE A 365 -5.34 27.32 24.85
CA ILE A 365 -5.98 26.91 26.10
C ILE A 365 -5.06 27.29 27.26
N ALA A 366 -5.52 28.14 28.16
CA ALA A 366 -4.75 28.62 29.31
C ALA A 366 -3.31 29.11 28.94
N SER A 367 -3.20 29.87 27.86
CA SER A 367 -1.95 30.40 27.30
C SER A 367 -0.98 29.35 26.72
N LYS A 368 -1.40 28.10 26.56
CA LYS A 368 -0.64 27.06 25.87
C LYS A 368 -1.27 26.75 24.52
N LYS A 369 -0.45 26.46 23.52
CA LYS A 369 -0.92 25.90 22.25
C LYS A 369 -1.28 24.44 22.45
N VAL A 370 -2.48 24.05 21.99
CA VAL A 370 -2.99 22.68 22.01
C VAL A 370 -3.45 22.30 20.60
N TYR A 371 -3.03 21.15 20.13
CA TYR A 371 -3.41 20.57 18.84
C TYR A 371 -4.50 19.53 19.09
N ARG A 372 -5.69 19.80 18.56
CA ARG A 372 -6.86 18.90 18.61
C ARG A 372 -7.52 18.87 17.24
N PRO A 373 -7.40 17.78 16.46
CA PRO A 373 -7.99 17.73 15.14
C PRO A 373 -9.52 17.58 15.21
N SER A 374 -10.23 18.14 14.23
CA SER A 374 -11.61 17.77 13.93
C SER A 374 -11.67 16.37 13.32
N LEU A 375 -12.86 15.76 13.24
CA LEU A 375 -13.04 14.43 12.62
C LEU A 375 -12.51 14.38 11.18
N ASP A 376 -12.75 15.44 10.40
CA ASP A 376 -12.23 15.55 9.02
C ASP A 376 -10.70 15.61 8.99
N GLN A 377 -10.09 16.30 9.94
CA GLN A 377 -8.64 16.36 10.07
C GLN A 377 -8.06 15.03 10.55
N VAL A 378 -8.75 14.32 11.46
CA VAL A 378 -8.36 12.94 11.86
C VAL A 378 -8.33 12.03 10.63
N ALA A 379 -9.39 12.02 9.83
CA ALA A 379 -9.46 11.21 8.63
C ALA A 379 -8.34 11.55 7.61
N THR A 380 -8.02 12.83 7.45
CA THR A 380 -6.94 13.29 6.59
C THR A 380 -5.56 12.90 7.13
N LEU A 381 -5.31 13.14 8.42
CA LEU A 381 -4.03 12.82 9.07
C LEU A 381 -3.81 11.30 9.15
N SER A 382 -4.89 10.49 9.28
CA SER A 382 -4.79 9.03 9.25
C SER A 382 -4.12 8.51 7.99
N PHE A 383 -4.34 9.15 6.83
CA PHE A 383 -3.65 8.80 5.60
C PHE A 383 -2.12 8.86 5.76
N TYR A 384 -1.61 9.91 6.40
CA TYR A 384 -0.16 10.10 6.60
C TYR A 384 0.39 9.21 7.72
N LYS A 385 -0.35 9.03 8.82
CA LYS A 385 -0.03 8.04 9.87
C LYS A 385 0.13 6.66 9.25
N ASN A 386 -0.81 6.26 8.41
CA ASN A 386 -0.84 4.94 7.79
C ASN A 386 0.31 4.69 6.81
N ASN A 387 0.89 5.73 6.22
CA ASN A 387 2.08 5.56 5.37
C ASN A 387 3.26 4.93 6.13
N ILE A 388 3.39 5.19 7.44
CA ILE A 388 4.52 4.72 8.26
C ILE A 388 4.11 3.76 9.39
N SER A 389 2.82 3.46 9.58
CA SER A 389 2.35 2.59 10.68
C SER A 389 3.02 1.22 10.68
N HIS A 390 3.33 0.67 9.50
CA HIS A 390 3.99 -0.64 9.35
C HIS A 390 5.35 -0.73 10.06
N ILE A 391 6.03 0.41 10.27
CA ILE A 391 7.33 0.49 10.97
C ILE A 391 7.18 0.10 12.44
N PHE A 392 6.06 0.43 13.05
CA PHE A 392 5.84 0.32 14.50
C PHE A 392 5.05 -0.91 14.93
N ILE A 393 4.47 -1.67 13.97
CA ILE A 393 3.53 -2.77 14.27
C ILE A 393 4.10 -3.80 15.24
N LEU A 394 5.33 -4.25 15.06
CA LEU A 394 5.92 -5.24 15.98
C LEU A 394 6.02 -4.69 17.40
N TYR A 395 6.53 -3.49 17.56
CA TYR A 395 6.67 -2.83 18.87
C TYR A 395 5.29 -2.59 19.52
N SER A 396 4.32 -2.14 18.74
CA SER A 396 2.95 -1.92 19.18
C SER A 396 2.28 -3.22 19.65
N LEU A 397 2.42 -4.31 18.90
CA LEU A 397 1.88 -5.62 19.27
C LEU A 397 2.51 -6.17 20.55
N ILE A 398 3.81 -5.97 20.76
CA ILE A 398 4.49 -6.37 22.00
C ILE A 398 3.94 -5.55 23.18
N CYS A 399 3.84 -4.23 23.06
CA CYS A 399 3.28 -3.37 24.10
C CYS A 399 1.83 -3.76 24.41
N GLU A 400 1.00 -3.97 23.40
CA GLU A 400 -0.39 -4.38 23.57
C GLU A 400 -0.50 -5.74 24.27
N SER A 401 0.36 -6.70 23.93
CA SER A 401 0.40 -8.01 24.60
C SER A 401 0.72 -7.89 26.10
N VAL A 402 1.66 -7.01 26.46
CA VAL A 402 2.03 -6.78 27.87
C VAL A 402 0.95 -6.00 28.63
N LYS A 403 0.24 -5.09 27.97
CA LYS A 403 -0.86 -4.31 28.56
C LYS A 403 -1.95 -5.21 29.16
N PHE A 404 -2.33 -6.28 28.47
CA PHE A 404 -3.38 -7.20 28.92
C PHE A 404 -2.92 -8.26 29.90
N LEU A 405 -1.66 -8.66 29.81
CA LEU A 405 -1.11 -9.66 30.73
C LEU A 405 -0.63 -9.05 32.05
N GLU A 406 -0.62 -7.69 32.16
CA GLU A 406 -0.06 -6.90 33.27
C GLU A 406 1.41 -7.24 33.54
N GLN A 407 1.74 -8.51 33.51
CA GLN A 407 3.06 -9.10 33.64
C GLN A 407 3.14 -10.39 32.82
N ALA A 408 4.12 -10.50 31.93
CA ALA A 408 4.26 -11.61 31.00
C ALA A 408 5.70 -12.15 30.97
N SER A 409 5.84 -13.46 30.90
CA SER A 409 7.12 -14.06 30.54
C SER A 409 7.44 -13.76 29.06
N LYS A 410 8.73 -13.76 28.69
CA LYS A 410 9.13 -13.61 27.28
C LYS A 410 8.51 -14.71 26.41
N GLU A 411 8.35 -15.92 26.91
CA GLU A 411 7.75 -17.06 26.24
C GLU A 411 6.25 -16.84 25.95
N GLU A 412 5.52 -16.20 26.84
CA GLU A 412 4.11 -15.85 26.61
C GLU A 412 3.98 -14.77 25.52
N ILE A 413 4.81 -13.73 25.59
CA ILE A 413 4.85 -12.68 24.53
C ILE A 413 5.20 -13.33 23.18
N LEU A 414 6.22 -14.18 23.11
CA LEU A 414 6.61 -14.89 21.89
C LEU A 414 5.43 -15.66 21.29
N LYS A 415 4.71 -16.45 22.08
CA LYS A 415 3.55 -17.23 21.61
C LYS A 415 2.44 -16.34 21.06
N ILE A 416 2.16 -15.22 21.73
CA ILE A 416 1.14 -14.26 21.27
C ILE A 416 1.57 -13.64 19.95
N ILE A 417 2.80 -13.15 19.85
CA ILE A 417 3.30 -12.51 18.65
C ILE A 417 3.36 -13.52 17.48
N GLU A 418 3.84 -14.74 17.68
CA GLU A 418 3.84 -15.79 16.67
C GLU A 418 2.42 -16.09 16.13
N MET A 419 1.40 -15.99 16.96
CA MET A 419 0.01 -16.21 16.58
C MET A 419 -0.57 -15.04 15.77
N ILE A 420 -0.29 -13.79 16.17
CA ILE A 420 -0.98 -12.59 15.64
C ILE A 420 -0.18 -11.94 14.51
N TYR A 421 1.14 -11.89 14.63
CA TYR A 421 2.00 -11.17 13.70
C TYR A 421 1.80 -11.56 12.23
N PRO A 422 1.60 -12.84 11.84
CA PRO A 422 1.38 -13.20 10.44
C PRO A 422 0.16 -12.51 9.80
N ILE A 423 -0.89 -12.24 10.61
CA ILE A 423 -2.08 -11.52 10.16
C ILE A 423 -1.71 -10.07 9.85
N PHE A 424 -1.03 -9.43 10.80
CA PHE A 424 -0.54 -8.05 10.61
C PHE A 424 0.48 -7.94 9.48
N ALA A 425 1.37 -8.93 9.35
CA ALA A 425 2.37 -8.96 8.30
C ALA A 425 1.74 -8.95 6.90
N LYS A 426 0.63 -9.62 6.72
CA LYS A 426 -0.14 -9.60 5.47
C LYS A 426 -0.95 -8.31 5.30
N ASP A 427 -1.64 -7.82 6.35
CA ASP A 427 -2.47 -6.61 6.26
C ASP A 427 -1.64 -5.33 6.03
N PHE A 428 -0.45 -5.25 6.64
CA PHE A 428 0.48 -4.13 6.53
C PHE A 428 1.63 -4.38 5.54
N HIS A 429 1.66 -5.51 4.86
CA HIS A 429 2.75 -5.90 3.94
C HIS A 429 4.13 -5.73 4.57
N LEU A 430 4.32 -6.32 5.77
CA LEU A 430 5.57 -6.20 6.51
C LEU A 430 6.72 -6.95 5.82
N LYS A 431 7.96 -6.55 6.12
CA LYS A 431 9.19 -7.09 5.51
C LYS A 431 9.28 -8.61 5.61
N LYS A 432 8.90 -9.17 6.76
CA LYS A 432 8.85 -10.61 7.01
C LYS A 432 7.41 -11.01 7.33
N GLU A 433 6.98 -12.17 6.86
CA GLU A 433 5.68 -12.73 7.19
C GLU A 433 5.68 -13.45 8.54
N TYR A 434 6.79 -14.05 8.88
CA TYR A 434 7.03 -14.73 10.15
C TYR A 434 8.31 -14.19 10.78
N LEU A 435 8.31 -14.09 12.10
CA LEU A 435 9.47 -13.70 12.88
C LEU A 435 10.03 -14.90 13.62
N ASP A 436 11.35 -14.96 13.73
CA ASP A 436 12.01 -15.85 14.66
C ASP A 436 12.03 -15.25 16.09
N SER A 437 12.29 -16.08 17.08
CA SER A 437 12.36 -15.65 18.47
C SER A 437 13.46 -14.59 18.71
N HIS A 438 14.52 -14.59 17.92
CA HIS A 438 15.60 -13.60 18.00
C HIS A 438 15.10 -12.20 17.64
N ALA A 439 14.33 -12.05 16.53
CA ALA A 439 13.78 -10.77 16.12
C ALA A 439 12.81 -10.20 17.15
N ILE A 440 11.96 -11.04 17.76
CA ILE A 440 11.00 -10.61 18.78
C ILE A 440 11.75 -10.21 20.07
N ASN A 441 12.73 -11.02 20.52
CA ASN A 441 13.54 -10.68 21.69
C ASN A 441 14.32 -9.38 21.49
N SER A 442 14.90 -9.15 20.31
CA SER A 442 15.58 -7.89 19.99
C SER A 442 14.63 -6.69 20.05
N ALA A 443 13.39 -6.85 19.60
CA ALA A 443 12.39 -5.80 19.74
C ALA A 443 12.01 -5.54 21.21
N ILE A 444 11.88 -6.58 22.03
CA ILE A 444 11.66 -6.45 23.49
C ILE A 444 12.84 -5.70 24.15
N GLU A 445 14.07 -6.04 23.81
CA GLU A 445 15.26 -5.37 24.34
C GLU A 445 15.28 -3.87 23.98
N ILE A 446 14.96 -3.51 22.73
CA ILE A 446 14.82 -2.10 22.34
C ILE A 446 13.76 -1.38 23.18
N LEU A 447 12.61 -2.01 23.42
CA LEU A 447 11.55 -1.43 24.25
C LEU A 447 11.96 -1.28 25.72
N VAL A 448 12.72 -2.23 26.26
CA VAL A 448 13.30 -2.15 27.63
C VAL A 448 14.35 -1.05 27.72
N ASP A 449 15.27 -0.96 26.75
CA ASP A 449 16.30 0.09 26.72
C ASP A 449 15.70 1.50 26.62
N LYS A 450 14.56 1.63 25.96
CA LYS A 450 13.80 2.90 25.88
C LYS A 450 12.93 3.15 27.12
N GLY A 451 12.88 2.22 28.08
CA GLY A 451 12.06 2.32 29.29
C GLY A 451 10.55 2.17 29.05
N LEU A 452 10.16 1.65 27.87
CA LEU A 452 8.77 1.35 27.51
C LEU A 452 8.30 0.02 28.07
N LEU A 453 9.22 -0.84 28.45
CA LEU A 453 8.97 -2.08 29.17
C LEU A 453 9.97 -2.20 30.32
N LYS A 454 9.58 -2.89 31.38
CA LYS A 454 10.44 -3.25 32.50
C LYS A 454 10.69 -4.74 32.46
N LEU A 455 11.94 -5.14 32.60
CA LEU A 455 12.35 -6.54 32.67
C LEU A 455 12.81 -6.86 34.09
N ASP A 456 12.14 -7.82 34.74
CA ASP A 456 12.55 -8.40 36.00
C ASP A 456 12.93 -9.85 35.74
N GLU A 457 14.10 -10.28 36.23
CA GLU A 457 14.63 -11.64 36.00
C GLU A 457 13.72 -12.75 36.56
N THR A 458 12.93 -12.43 37.59
CA THR A 458 12.07 -13.41 38.28
C THR A 458 10.61 -13.25 37.87
N ALA A 459 10.18 -12.04 37.55
CA ALA A 459 8.80 -11.67 37.35
C ALA A 459 8.43 -11.51 35.88
N GLY A 460 9.42 -11.40 34.97
CA GLY A 460 9.20 -11.25 33.52
C GLY A 460 9.13 -9.81 33.05
N VAL A 461 8.37 -9.57 31.97
CA VAL A 461 8.21 -8.27 31.32
C VAL A 461 6.91 -7.62 31.80
N SER A 462 6.96 -6.35 32.16
CA SER A 462 5.78 -5.56 32.58
C SER A 462 5.76 -4.18 31.94
N SER A 463 4.58 -3.57 31.87
CA SER A 463 4.39 -2.20 31.42
C SER A 463 4.89 -1.18 32.45
N PRO A 464 5.22 0.06 32.03
CA PRO A 464 5.43 1.16 32.97
C PRO A 464 4.11 1.49 33.68
N LYS A 465 4.21 1.89 34.97
CA LYS A 465 3.05 2.34 35.72
C LYS A 465 2.67 3.77 35.34
N GLU A 466 1.43 4.17 35.60
CA GLU A 466 0.87 5.49 35.28
C GLU A 466 1.74 6.69 35.72
N HIS A 467 2.55 6.54 36.76
CA HIS A 467 3.47 7.59 37.25
C HIS A 467 4.89 7.50 36.69
N ASP A 468 5.17 6.54 35.83
CA ASP A 468 6.48 6.41 35.19
C ASP A 468 6.61 7.39 34.01
N LEU A 469 7.82 7.92 33.78
CA LEU A 469 8.09 8.92 32.75
C LEU A 469 7.68 8.53 31.32
N ASN A 470 7.71 7.23 31.00
CA ASN A 470 7.46 6.73 29.65
C ASN A 470 6.09 6.01 29.52
N HIS A 471 5.18 6.23 30.49
CA HIS A 471 3.85 5.63 30.45
C HIS A 471 3.02 6.10 29.26
N GLU A 472 3.04 7.41 28.98
CA GLU A 472 2.29 8.01 27.87
C GLU A 472 2.81 7.55 26.50
N GLU A 473 4.14 7.41 26.34
CA GLU A 473 4.76 6.88 25.14
C GLU A 473 4.43 5.40 24.93
N TYR A 474 4.40 4.63 26.02
CA TYR A 474 3.99 3.23 26.00
C TYR A 474 2.53 3.09 25.53
N ILE A 475 1.62 3.87 26.10
CA ILE A 475 0.20 3.89 25.70
C ILE A 475 0.06 4.31 24.23
N ALA A 476 0.75 5.35 23.80
CA ALA A 476 0.70 5.80 22.41
C ALA A 476 1.18 4.73 21.43
N LEU A 477 2.25 4.00 21.77
CA LEU A 477 2.76 2.92 20.93
C LEU A 477 1.80 1.72 20.92
N SER A 478 1.22 1.37 22.05
CA SER A 478 0.22 0.31 22.19
C SER A 478 -1.00 0.61 21.31
N ASN A 479 -1.56 1.81 21.38
CA ASN A 479 -2.74 2.24 20.64
C ASN A 479 -2.59 2.20 19.11
N LEU A 480 -1.37 2.13 18.58
CA LEU A 480 -1.16 2.17 17.12
C LEU A 480 -1.76 0.94 16.41
N CYS A 481 -1.70 -0.25 17.02
CA CYS A 481 -2.26 -1.48 16.44
C CYS A 481 -3.71 -1.76 16.89
N GLU A 482 -4.19 -1.09 17.93
CA GLU A 482 -5.52 -1.33 18.52
C GLU A 482 -6.67 -1.28 17.52
N PRO A 483 -6.79 -0.27 16.62
CA PRO A 483 -7.86 -0.26 15.62
C PRO A 483 -7.86 -1.49 14.70
N SER A 484 -6.68 -1.99 14.35
CA SER A 484 -6.55 -3.20 13.52
C SER A 484 -6.90 -4.46 14.30
N LEU A 485 -6.53 -4.58 15.57
CA LEU A 485 -6.94 -5.68 16.45
C LEU A 485 -8.46 -5.72 16.61
N LYS A 486 -9.10 -4.59 16.90
CA LYS A 486 -10.56 -4.46 17.02
C LYS A 486 -11.26 -4.83 15.72
N ARG A 487 -10.76 -4.37 14.56
CA ARG A 487 -11.28 -4.76 13.25
C ARG A 487 -11.20 -6.27 12.98
N PHE A 488 -10.09 -6.89 13.35
CA PHE A 488 -9.93 -8.35 13.20
C PHE A 488 -10.86 -9.11 14.13
N TYR A 489 -11.06 -8.63 15.36
CA TYR A 489 -12.01 -9.23 16.29
C TYR A 489 -13.45 -9.13 15.77
N ILE A 490 -13.87 -7.99 15.26
CA ILE A 490 -15.19 -7.81 14.61
C ILE A 490 -15.39 -8.86 13.52
N ALA A 491 -14.43 -8.98 12.60
CA ALA A 491 -14.51 -9.92 11.49
C ALA A 491 -14.60 -11.38 11.95
N MET A 492 -13.83 -11.76 12.98
CA MET A 492 -13.93 -13.10 13.56
C MET A 492 -15.25 -13.31 14.31
N SER A 493 -15.75 -12.32 15.02
CA SER A 493 -17.00 -12.40 15.78
C SER A 493 -18.20 -12.59 14.87
N VAL A 494 -18.25 -11.92 13.72
CA VAL A 494 -19.28 -12.13 12.71
C VAL A 494 -19.33 -13.59 12.23
N ILE A 495 -18.18 -14.19 11.91
CA ILE A 495 -18.14 -15.58 11.45
C ILE A 495 -18.40 -16.58 12.59
N TRP A 496 -18.05 -16.26 13.85
CA TRP A 496 -18.30 -17.11 15.00
C TRP A 496 -19.78 -17.19 15.36
N ASN A 497 -20.49 -16.08 15.15
CA ASN A 497 -21.91 -15.96 15.52
C ASN A 497 -22.87 -16.52 14.46
N LYS A 498 -22.37 -16.91 13.30
CA LYS A 498 -23.16 -17.46 12.19
C LYS A 498 -22.79 -18.91 11.93
N ASP A 499 -23.78 -19.76 11.64
CA ASP A 499 -23.49 -21.11 11.16
C ASP A 499 -22.86 -21.07 9.77
N LYS A 500 -23.39 -20.19 8.90
CA LYS A 500 -22.84 -19.84 7.59
C LYS A 500 -23.26 -18.42 7.17
N ILE A 501 -22.43 -17.75 6.37
CA ILE A 501 -22.69 -16.40 5.86
C ILE A 501 -22.13 -16.24 4.44
N SER A 502 -22.81 -15.49 3.55
CA SER A 502 -22.26 -15.18 2.23
C SER A 502 -21.08 -14.19 2.35
N LYS A 503 -20.16 -14.20 1.38
CA LYS A 503 -19.03 -13.25 1.35
C LYS A 503 -19.48 -11.79 1.35
N GLU A 504 -20.57 -11.49 0.65
CA GLU A 504 -21.10 -10.11 0.59
C GLU A 504 -21.71 -9.69 1.92
N ASP A 505 -22.59 -10.54 2.50
CA ASP A 505 -23.21 -10.25 3.79
C ASP A 505 -22.17 -10.16 4.92
N PHE A 506 -21.13 -11.00 4.89
CA PHE A 506 -20.01 -10.91 5.84
C PHE A 506 -19.35 -9.53 5.81
N LYS A 507 -19.01 -9.02 4.62
CA LYS A 507 -18.36 -7.71 4.48
C LYS A 507 -19.27 -6.57 4.90
N ASP A 508 -20.54 -6.66 4.58
CA ASP A 508 -21.53 -5.62 4.90
C ASP A 508 -21.84 -5.61 6.41
N GLU A 509 -21.94 -6.77 7.05
CA GLU A 509 -22.16 -6.88 8.50
C GLU A 509 -20.91 -6.40 9.29
N CYS A 510 -19.72 -6.81 8.89
CA CYS A 510 -18.48 -6.31 9.48
C CYS A 510 -18.36 -4.78 9.38
N LYS A 511 -18.63 -4.23 8.20
CA LYS A 511 -18.62 -2.78 7.99
C LYS A 511 -19.61 -2.07 8.90
N LYS A 512 -20.85 -2.55 8.99
CA LYS A 512 -21.89 -1.96 9.84
C LYS A 512 -21.49 -1.94 11.32
N ILE A 513 -20.95 -3.05 11.83
CA ILE A 513 -20.48 -3.14 13.23
C ILE A 513 -19.31 -2.19 13.45
N ALA A 514 -18.37 -2.10 12.50
CA ALA A 514 -17.24 -1.19 12.60
C ALA A 514 -17.68 0.28 12.59
N GLU A 515 -18.63 0.68 11.72
CA GLU A 515 -19.20 2.04 11.71
C GLU A 515 -19.89 2.41 13.04
N ASN A 516 -20.63 1.46 13.63
CA ASN A 516 -21.22 1.66 14.94
C ASN A 516 -20.15 1.82 16.03
N GLN A 517 -19.09 1.01 15.96
CA GLN A 517 -18.00 1.07 16.93
C GLN A 517 -17.20 2.38 16.81
N GLU A 518 -16.97 2.89 15.60
CA GLU A 518 -16.39 4.23 15.39
C GLU A 518 -17.21 5.32 16.08
N ALA A 519 -18.53 5.22 16.01
CA ALA A 519 -19.42 6.18 16.66
C ALA A 519 -19.35 6.08 18.20
N ILE A 520 -19.22 4.87 18.77
CA ILE A 520 -19.09 4.65 20.21
C ILE A 520 -17.73 5.17 20.73
N GLU A 521 -16.65 4.85 20.04
CA GLU A 521 -15.28 5.23 20.40
C GLU A 521 -14.96 6.71 20.07
N GLY A 522 -15.79 7.38 19.26
CA GLY A 522 -15.51 8.71 18.75
C GLY A 522 -14.36 8.74 17.71
N TRP A 523 -14.10 7.63 17.04
CA TRP A 523 -13.04 7.52 16.04
C TRP A 523 -13.50 8.01 14.67
N ALA A 524 -12.52 8.43 13.86
CA ALA A 524 -12.72 8.79 12.46
C ALA A 524 -11.55 8.23 11.60
N TYR A 525 -11.21 6.95 11.84
CA TYR A 525 -10.15 6.26 11.10
C TYR A 525 -10.73 5.60 9.84
N PRO A 526 -10.49 6.14 8.64
CA PRO A 526 -11.13 5.64 7.42
C PRO A 526 -10.86 4.16 7.12
N GLU A 527 -9.73 3.64 7.58
CA GLU A 527 -9.34 2.25 7.40
C GLU A 527 -10.08 1.28 8.32
N PHE A 528 -10.74 1.77 9.38
CA PHE A 528 -11.36 0.91 10.38
C PHE A 528 -12.64 0.25 9.84
N SER A 529 -13.52 1.03 9.22
CA SER A 529 -14.77 0.56 8.61
C SER A 529 -14.68 0.32 7.09
N ASP A 530 -13.46 0.42 6.49
CA ASP A 530 -13.29 0.19 5.05
C ASP A 530 -13.63 -1.26 4.66
N ARG A 531 -14.69 -1.41 3.88
CA ARG A 531 -15.16 -2.70 3.34
C ARG A 531 -14.06 -3.49 2.61
N ALA A 532 -13.13 -2.81 1.95
CA ALA A 532 -12.02 -3.45 1.25
C ALA A 532 -11.03 -4.11 2.22
N LYS A 533 -10.88 -3.59 3.43
CA LYS A 533 -10.07 -4.20 4.48
C LYS A 533 -10.69 -5.50 4.99
N PHE A 534 -12.00 -5.57 5.15
CA PHE A 534 -12.69 -6.81 5.49
C PHE A 534 -12.63 -7.84 4.36
N ASP A 535 -12.69 -7.41 3.10
CA ASP A 535 -12.50 -8.30 1.94
C ASP A 535 -11.08 -8.91 1.94
N ASN A 536 -10.04 -8.09 2.15
CA ASN A 536 -8.67 -8.58 2.25
C ASN A 536 -8.49 -9.54 3.43
N PHE A 537 -9.01 -9.20 4.61
CA PHE A 537 -8.97 -10.05 5.80
C PHE A 537 -9.66 -11.40 5.55
N LEU A 538 -10.80 -11.39 4.89
CA LEU A 538 -11.52 -12.61 4.53
C LEU A 538 -10.63 -13.56 3.71
N TYR A 539 -9.99 -13.07 2.64
CA TYR A 539 -9.10 -13.90 1.82
C TYR A 539 -7.89 -14.41 2.62
N MET A 540 -7.33 -13.59 3.51
CA MET A 540 -6.24 -14.01 4.38
C MET A 540 -6.67 -15.15 5.31
N MET A 541 -7.87 -15.07 5.90
CA MET A 541 -8.39 -16.08 6.81
C MET A 541 -8.77 -17.39 6.11
N ILE A 542 -9.23 -17.34 4.85
CA ILE A 542 -9.47 -18.52 4.03
C ILE A 542 -8.14 -19.21 3.69
N ASP A 543 -7.13 -18.44 3.24
CA ASP A 543 -5.80 -18.95 2.91
C ASP A 543 -5.11 -19.61 4.13
N ALA A 544 -5.22 -18.97 5.29
CA ALA A 544 -4.72 -19.49 6.56
C ALA A 544 -5.59 -20.62 7.17
N LYS A 545 -6.67 -21.04 6.50
CA LYS A 545 -7.61 -22.10 6.92
C LYS A 545 -8.35 -21.80 8.24
N PHE A 546 -8.39 -20.57 8.67
CA PHE A 546 -9.24 -20.13 9.77
C PHE A 546 -10.71 -20.12 9.35
N PHE A 547 -11.00 -19.61 8.15
CA PHE A 547 -12.32 -19.68 7.54
C PHE A 547 -12.33 -20.75 6.47
N ARG A 548 -13.50 -21.37 6.28
CA ARG A 548 -13.75 -22.33 5.23
C ARG A 548 -14.87 -21.82 4.33
N GLU A 549 -14.82 -22.24 3.09
CA GLU A 549 -15.79 -21.92 2.06
C GLU A 549 -16.40 -23.22 1.55
N ASP A 550 -17.71 -23.25 1.35
CA ASP A 550 -18.41 -24.36 0.71
C ASP A 550 -18.56 -24.15 -0.81
N ASP A 551 -19.13 -25.17 -1.49
CA ASP A 551 -19.33 -25.14 -2.95
C ASP A 551 -20.33 -24.06 -3.42
N GLU A 552 -21.08 -23.44 -2.51
CA GLU A 552 -22.04 -22.36 -2.75
C GLU A 552 -21.49 -20.97 -2.38
N ASP A 553 -20.16 -20.83 -2.16
CA ASP A 553 -19.47 -19.60 -1.74
C ASP A 553 -19.87 -19.06 -0.34
N TYR A 554 -20.44 -19.91 0.53
CA TYR A 554 -20.71 -19.56 1.92
C TYR A 554 -19.51 -19.82 2.82
N LEU A 555 -19.34 -18.93 3.80
CA LEU A 555 -18.26 -18.97 4.79
C LEU A 555 -18.73 -19.56 6.10
N TYR A 556 -17.84 -20.28 6.79
CA TYR A 556 -18.03 -20.76 8.14
C TYR A 556 -16.71 -20.86 8.93
N ALA A 557 -16.83 -20.77 10.25
CA ALA A 557 -15.66 -20.84 11.13
C ALA A 557 -15.08 -22.25 11.19
N SER A 558 -13.76 -22.40 11.03
CA SER A 558 -13.09 -23.68 11.25
C SER A 558 -13.00 -23.99 12.74
N LYS A 559 -12.62 -25.24 13.09
CA LYS A 559 -12.38 -25.64 14.49
C LYS A 559 -11.22 -24.82 15.13
N ILE A 560 -10.25 -24.39 14.32
CA ILE A 560 -9.12 -23.57 14.78
C ILE A 560 -9.62 -22.20 15.21
N THR A 561 -10.46 -21.57 14.40
CA THR A 561 -11.06 -20.27 14.71
C THR A 561 -11.83 -20.29 16.02
N LYS A 562 -12.66 -21.32 16.22
CA LYS A 562 -13.44 -21.48 17.46
C LYS A 562 -12.56 -21.62 18.71
N ARG A 563 -11.37 -22.23 18.59
CA ARG A 563 -10.40 -22.33 19.69
C ARG A 563 -9.64 -21.03 19.94
N ALA A 564 -9.39 -20.26 18.88
CA ALA A 564 -8.66 -18.99 18.96
C ALA A 564 -9.48 -17.89 19.67
N LYS A 565 -10.81 -17.98 19.72
CA LYS A 565 -11.70 -16.94 20.28
C LYS A 565 -11.22 -16.45 21.66
N LYS A 566 -11.02 -17.35 22.61
CA LYS A 566 -10.53 -17.00 23.97
C LYS A 566 -9.17 -16.29 23.97
N GLY A 567 -8.30 -16.64 23.02
CA GLY A 567 -6.99 -16.01 22.89
C GLY A 567 -7.08 -14.57 22.37
N TYR A 568 -8.08 -14.28 21.53
CA TYR A 568 -8.32 -12.92 21.02
C TYR A 568 -9.10 -12.06 22.01
N GLU A 569 -10.06 -12.63 22.76
CA GLU A 569 -10.87 -11.90 23.74
C GLU A 569 -9.99 -11.24 24.82
N GLN A 570 -8.85 -11.81 25.16
CA GLN A 570 -7.94 -11.25 26.16
C GLN A 570 -7.34 -9.89 25.77
N PHE A 571 -7.41 -9.46 24.49
CA PHE A 571 -6.91 -8.16 24.04
C PHE A 571 -7.91 -7.01 24.23
N PHE A 572 -9.11 -7.29 24.75
CA PHE A 572 -10.17 -6.29 24.78
C PHE A 572 -10.81 -6.24 26.17
N ASP A 573 -11.23 -5.04 26.55
CA ASP A 573 -12.01 -4.84 27.77
C ASP A 573 -13.44 -5.42 27.64
N GLU A 574 -14.09 -5.59 28.77
CA GLU A 574 -15.43 -6.15 28.82
C GLU A 574 -16.49 -5.25 28.12
N GLU A 575 -16.25 -3.95 28.05
CA GLU A 575 -17.16 -3.00 27.43
C GLU A 575 -17.18 -3.19 25.91
N PHE A 576 -15.98 -3.27 25.28
CA PHE A 576 -15.87 -3.55 23.86
C PHE A 576 -16.45 -4.93 23.50
N LEU A 577 -16.09 -5.98 24.25
CA LEU A 577 -16.60 -7.34 23.99
C LEU A 577 -18.12 -7.40 24.05
N ARG A 578 -18.73 -6.78 25.08
CA ARG A 578 -20.18 -6.69 25.22
C ARG A 578 -20.83 -5.90 24.08
N SER A 579 -20.24 -4.75 23.70
CA SER A 579 -20.73 -3.95 22.59
C SER A 579 -20.78 -4.74 21.27
N ILE A 580 -19.78 -5.58 21.00
CA ILE A 580 -19.78 -6.44 19.80
C ILE A 580 -20.84 -7.55 19.91
N ASP A 581 -20.97 -8.21 21.06
CA ASP A 581 -21.95 -9.28 21.25
C ASP A 581 -23.40 -8.74 21.12
N GLU A 582 -23.71 -7.55 21.65
CA GLU A 582 -25.02 -6.89 21.51
C GLU A 582 -25.36 -6.54 20.06
N GLN A 583 -24.36 -6.24 19.22
CA GLN A 583 -24.58 -5.91 17.81
C GLN A 583 -24.75 -7.16 16.93
N LEU A 584 -24.34 -8.33 17.41
CA LEU A 584 -24.44 -9.61 16.71
C LEU A 584 -25.74 -10.37 17.03
N THR A 585 -26.46 -10.00 18.11
CA THR A 585 -27.75 -10.56 18.49
C THR A 585 -28.90 -9.89 17.75
#